data_b5b079be443cf2eb3c7e1b3513a01053
#
_entry.id   b5b079be443cf2eb3c7e1b3513a01053
#
_cell.length_a   1.000
_cell.length_b   1.000
_cell.length_c   1.000
_cell.angle_alpha   90.00
_cell.angle_beta   90.00
_cell.angle_gamma   90.00
#
_symmetry.space_group_name_H-M   'P 1'
#
loop_
_entity.id
_entity.type
_entity.pdbx_description
1 polymer ?
#
loop_
_entity_poly.entity_id
_entity_poly.type
_entity_poly.pdbx_seq_one_letter_code
_entity_poly.pdbx_strand_id
1 'polypeptide(L)'
;HEGNSVHPTRQKGPHAHSSIFAPDCPLMFVPDLGMDKVVAYRYEGAEVHTDEVATITVERGCGPRYGEFAPNGKDFYLINEIGSRVMHYRYNAGKMTLCEETSTLPYGFTGENICSDLHITADGKFLYASNRGHDSITAYHILEDGSLAWIECRSSGGKTPRNFALDRTGSYLLAEN
;
A
#
# COMPACT_ATOMS: atom_id res chain seq x y z
N HIS A 1 -11.51 -8.63 -15.45
CA HIS A 1 -10.99 -7.30 -15.81
C HIS A 1 -10.17 -7.34 -17.09
N GLU A 2 -10.27 -6.27 -17.85
CA GLU A 2 -9.38 -5.99 -18.97
C GLU A 2 -8.81 -4.57 -18.75
N GLY A 3 -7.51 -4.38 -19.03
CA GLY A 3 -6.87 -3.08 -18.91
C GLY A 3 -5.35 -3.18 -18.88
N ASN A 4 -4.71 -2.05 -19.05
CA ASN A 4 -3.26 -1.89 -18.98
C ASN A 4 -2.93 -0.45 -18.54
N SER A 5 -1.65 -0.17 -18.32
CA SER A 5 -1.17 1.19 -18.11
C SER A 5 0.19 1.43 -18.78
N VAL A 6 0.97 2.39 -18.29
CA VAL A 6 2.09 2.95 -19.05
C VAL A 6 3.41 2.18 -18.94
N HIS A 7 3.60 1.37 -17.89
CA HIS A 7 4.86 0.66 -17.69
C HIS A 7 5.01 -0.51 -18.70
N PRO A 8 6.07 -0.54 -19.52
CA PRO A 8 6.16 -1.40 -20.70
C PRO A 8 6.20 -2.90 -20.41
N THR A 9 6.58 -3.29 -19.21
CA THR A 9 6.68 -4.71 -18.82
C THR A 9 5.76 -5.10 -17.69
N ARG A 10 5.50 -4.22 -16.72
CA ARG A 10 4.75 -4.53 -15.51
C ARG A 10 3.25 -4.25 -15.61
N GLN A 11 2.83 -3.45 -16.59
CA GLN A 11 1.44 -3.01 -16.75
C GLN A 11 0.85 -3.38 -18.11
N LYS A 12 1.23 -4.55 -18.66
CA LYS A 12 0.68 -5.08 -19.93
C LYS A 12 -0.74 -5.65 -19.78
N GLY A 13 -1.18 -5.89 -18.58
CA GLY A 13 -2.49 -6.45 -18.24
C GLY A 13 -2.74 -6.33 -16.74
N PRO A 14 -3.93 -6.75 -16.25
CA PRO A 14 -4.25 -6.71 -14.83
C PRO A 14 -3.26 -7.50 -13.98
N HIS A 15 -2.92 -6.96 -12.83
CA HIS A 15 -2.04 -7.56 -11.82
C HIS A 15 -2.55 -7.24 -10.41
N ALA A 16 -3.58 -7.95 -9.97
CA ALA A 16 -4.05 -7.88 -8.60
C ALA A 16 -3.01 -8.46 -7.63
N HIS A 17 -2.67 -7.74 -6.57
CA HIS A 17 -1.61 -8.13 -5.66
C HIS A 17 -2.07 -8.45 -4.24
N SER A 18 -3.17 -7.88 -3.79
CA SER A 18 -3.69 -8.09 -2.44
C SER A 18 -5.21 -7.93 -2.41
N SER A 19 -5.82 -8.39 -1.32
CA SER A 19 -7.22 -8.19 -1.03
C SER A 19 -7.36 -7.70 0.41
N ILE A 20 -8.02 -6.56 0.60
CA ILE A 20 -8.14 -5.88 1.88
C ILE A 20 -9.62 -5.69 2.19
N PHE A 21 -10.07 -6.21 3.32
CA PHE A 21 -11.46 -6.08 3.75
C PHE A 21 -11.71 -4.75 4.42
N ALA A 22 -12.84 -4.11 4.08
CA ALA A 22 -13.29 -2.91 4.76
C ALA A 22 -13.66 -3.21 6.22
N PRO A 23 -13.40 -2.29 7.16
CA PRO A 23 -13.63 -2.54 8.58
C PRO A 23 -15.11 -2.50 8.99
N ASP A 24 -15.99 -1.89 8.19
CA ASP A 24 -17.36 -1.53 8.58
C ASP A 24 -18.46 -2.01 7.62
N CYS A 25 -18.09 -2.59 6.49
CA CYS A 25 -19.06 -3.03 5.47
C CYS A 25 -18.51 -4.19 4.63
N PRO A 26 -19.37 -4.97 3.94
CA PRO A 26 -18.93 -6.14 3.18
C PRO A 26 -18.30 -5.75 1.83
N LEU A 27 -17.23 -4.97 1.89
CA LEU A 27 -16.42 -4.61 0.73
C LEU A 27 -15.01 -5.17 0.87
N MET A 28 -14.45 -5.58 -0.26
CA MET A 28 -13.07 -6.00 -0.42
C MET A 28 -12.39 -5.12 -1.46
N PHE A 29 -11.33 -4.45 -1.09
CA PHE A 29 -10.50 -3.61 -1.96
C PHE A 29 -9.36 -4.44 -2.54
N VAL A 30 -9.18 -4.36 -3.85
CA VAL A 30 -8.17 -5.11 -4.59
C VAL A 30 -7.29 -4.13 -5.37
N PRO A 31 -6.09 -3.81 -4.88
CA PRO A 31 -5.11 -3.07 -5.66
C PRO A 31 -4.66 -3.86 -6.89
N ASP A 32 -4.78 -3.25 -8.06
CA ASP A 32 -4.32 -3.80 -9.33
C ASP A 32 -3.21 -2.92 -9.91
N LEU A 33 -1.98 -3.42 -9.79
CA LEU A 33 -0.77 -2.77 -10.28
C LEU A 33 -0.83 -2.51 -11.78
N GLY A 34 -1.36 -3.46 -12.54
CA GLY A 34 -1.35 -3.41 -14.00
C GLY A 34 -2.30 -2.36 -14.58
N MET A 35 -3.32 -1.97 -13.81
CA MET A 35 -4.34 -1.03 -14.26
C MET A 35 -4.27 0.35 -13.58
N ASP A 36 -3.37 0.54 -12.61
CA ASP A 36 -3.33 1.72 -11.74
C ASP A 36 -4.67 1.99 -11.03
N LYS A 37 -5.27 0.94 -10.49
CA LYS A 37 -6.57 1.00 -9.83
C LYS A 37 -6.59 0.24 -8.51
N VAL A 38 -7.47 0.67 -7.61
CA VAL A 38 -7.96 -0.17 -6.51
C VAL A 38 -9.44 -0.41 -6.75
N VAL A 39 -9.81 -1.66 -6.97
CA VAL A 39 -11.20 -2.03 -7.27
C VAL A 39 -11.87 -2.58 -6.02
N ALA A 40 -13.08 -2.12 -5.74
CA ALA A 40 -13.87 -2.62 -4.63
C ALA A 40 -14.95 -3.59 -5.11
N TYR A 41 -15.01 -4.74 -4.46
CA TYR A 41 -16.00 -5.80 -4.68
C TYR A 41 -16.84 -5.99 -3.43
N ARG A 42 -18.12 -6.28 -3.62
CA ARG A 42 -18.98 -6.76 -2.53
C ARG A 42 -18.73 -8.24 -2.28
N TYR A 43 -18.82 -8.66 -1.01
CA TYR A 43 -18.81 -10.08 -0.66
C TYR A 43 -19.96 -10.42 0.29
N GLU A 44 -20.41 -11.67 0.26
CA GLU A 44 -21.40 -12.23 1.17
C GLU A 44 -20.97 -13.64 1.60
N GLY A 45 -20.66 -13.81 2.88
CA GLY A 45 -20.03 -15.04 3.36
C GLY A 45 -18.70 -15.31 2.67
N ALA A 46 -18.59 -16.43 1.94
CA ALA A 46 -17.40 -16.79 1.16
C ALA A 46 -17.50 -16.43 -0.34
N GLU A 47 -18.62 -15.84 -0.77
CA GLU A 47 -18.87 -15.47 -2.16
C GLU A 47 -18.48 -14.02 -2.43
N VAL A 48 -17.71 -13.79 -3.50
CA VAL A 48 -17.34 -12.45 -3.97
C VAL A 48 -18.13 -12.15 -5.24
N HIS A 49 -18.88 -11.04 -5.22
CA HIS A 49 -19.59 -10.54 -6.38
C HIS A 49 -18.59 -9.85 -7.31
N THR A 50 -18.54 -10.29 -8.56
CA THR A 50 -17.55 -9.81 -9.54
C THR A 50 -17.89 -8.45 -10.16
N ASP A 51 -19.07 -7.92 -9.89
CA ASP A 51 -19.44 -6.57 -10.30
C ASP A 51 -18.72 -5.54 -9.42
N GLU A 52 -17.98 -4.63 -10.07
CA GLU A 52 -17.30 -3.55 -9.39
C GLU A 52 -18.31 -2.60 -8.76
N VAL A 53 -18.15 -2.33 -7.46
CA VAL A 53 -19.02 -1.36 -6.77
C VAL A 53 -18.39 0.02 -6.62
N ALA A 54 -17.05 0.09 -6.67
CA ALA A 54 -16.29 1.34 -6.67
C ALA A 54 -14.90 1.11 -7.26
N THR A 55 -14.30 2.17 -7.76
CA THR A 55 -12.91 2.16 -8.25
C THR A 55 -12.19 3.42 -7.82
N ILE A 56 -10.99 3.25 -7.26
CA ILE A 56 -10.04 4.34 -7.03
C ILE A 56 -9.00 4.24 -8.14
N THR A 57 -8.83 5.32 -8.90
CA THR A 57 -7.77 5.41 -9.90
C THR A 57 -6.62 6.20 -9.30
N VAL A 58 -5.42 5.62 -9.33
CA VAL A 58 -4.18 6.32 -8.97
C VAL A 58 -3.54 6.94 -10.21
N GLU A 59 -2.50 7.76 -10.02
CA GLU A 59 -1.71 8.29 -11.13
C GLU A 59 -1.15 7.15 -11.99
N ARG A 60 -1.18 7.34 -13.31
CA ARG A 60 -0.68 6.32 -14.25
C ARG A 60 0.80 6.03 -14.06
N GLY A 61 1.14 4.76 -13.96
CA GLY A 61 2.50 4.31 -13.69
C GLY A 61 2.84 4.17 -12.20
N CYS A 62 1.91 4.45 -11.29
CA CYS A 62 2.14 4.27 -9.86
C CYS A 62 2.16 2.80 -9.43
N GLY A 63 1.30 1.96 -10.00
CA GLY A 63 1.22 0.54 -9.69
C GLY A 63 0.84 0.22 -8.25
N PRO A 64 -0.43 0.42 -7.84
CA PRO A 64 -0.89 0.10 -6.50
C PRO A 64 -0.73 -1.40 -6.20
N ARG A 65 -0.23 -1.75 -5.02
CA ARG A 65 0.18 -3.12 -4.73
C ARG A 65 -0.43 -3.70 -3.47
N TYR A 66 -0.25 -3.07 -2.34
CA TYR A 66 -0.73 -3.51 -1.03
C TYR A 66 -1.27 -2.33 -0.25
N GLY A 67 -2.22 -2.58 0.62
CA GLY A 67 -2.78 -1.54 1.49
C GLY A 67 -3.25 -2.10 2.82
N GLU A 68 -3.32 -1.23 3.81
CA GLU A 68 -3.73 -1.59 5.16
C GLU A 68 -4.57 -0.47 5.78
N PHE A 69 -5.62 -0.86 6.49
CA PHE A 69 -6.38 0.07 7.33
C PHE A 69 -5.66 0.28 8.65
N ALA A 70 -5.54 1.53 9.08
CA ALA A 70 -5.15 1.81 10.45
C ALA A 70 -6.17 1.23 11.44
N PRO A 71 -5.77 0.94 12.68
CA PRO A 71 -6.66 0.38 13.72
C PRO A 71 -7.90 1.23 14.01
N ASN A 72 -7.88 2.53 13.68
CA ASN A 72 -9.02 3.42 13.82
C ASN A 72 -10.14 3.19 12.79
N GLY A 73 -9.89 2.37 11.77
CA GLY A 73 -10.83 2.05 10.68
C GLY A 73 -11.20 3.22 9.77
N LYS A 74 -10.51 4.36 9.88
CA LYS A 74 -10.79 5.59 9.12
C LYS A 74 -9.68 6.00 8.16
N ASP A 75 -8.47 5.55 8.42
CA ASP A 75 -7.31 5.82 7.59
C ASP A 75 -6.90 4.56 6.86
N PHE A 76 -6.69 4.68 5.56
CA PHE A 76 -6.22 3.61 4.70
C PHE A 76 -4.93 4.05 4.02
N TYR A 77 -3.90 3.20 4.06
CA TYR A 77 -2.62 3.47 3.43
C TYR A 77 -2.37 2.47 2.32
N LEU A 78 -2.00 2.97 1.14
CA LEU A 78 -1.76 2.21 -0.07
C LEU A 78 -0.33 2.40 -0.53
N ILE A 79 0.44 1.31 -0.64
CA ILE A 79 1.77 1.38 -1.22
C ILE A 79 1.71 1.15 -2.73
N ASN A 80 2.42 2.01 -3.47
CA ASN A 80 2.54 1.93 -4.91
C ASN A 80 3.91 1.37 -5.29
N GLU A 81 3.92 0.23 -5.98
CA GLU A 81 5.15 -0.49 -6.31
C GLU A 81 6.06 0.35 -7.21
N ILE A 82 5.54 0.82 -8.35
CA ILE A 82 6.34 1.51 -9.37
C ILE A 82 6.60 2.96 -8.96
N GLY A 83 5.60 3.62 -8.39
CA GLY A 83 5.68 5.02 -7.97
C GLY A 83 6.53 5.27 -6.73
N SER A 84 6.93 4.23 -5.99
CA SER A 84 7.75 4.31 -4.75
C SER A 84 7.20 5.33 -3.75
N ARG A 85 5.90 5.24 -3.48
CA ARG A 85 5.18 6.14 -2.56
C ARG A 85 4.08 5.43 -1.79
N VAL A 86 3.76 5.95 -0.62
CA VAL A 86 2.57 5.61 0.16
C VAL A 86 1.53 6.70 -0.05
N MET A 87 0.30 6.30 -0.35
CA MET A 87 -0.87 7.17 -0.42
C MET A 87 -1.72 6.98 0.83
N HIS A 88 -2.06 8.07 1.50
CA HIS A 88 -3.00 8.09 2.62
C HIS A 88 -4.38 8.50 2.11
N TYR A 89 -5.36 7.68 2.40
CA TYR A 89 -6.78 7.93 2.13
C TYR A 89 -7.58 8.02 3.41
N ARG A 90 -8.49 8.98 3.47
CA ARG A 90 -9.59 8.98 4.45
C ARG A 90 -10.69 8.07 3.94
N TYR A 91 -11.04 7.06 4.75
CA TYR A 91 -12.12 6.12 4.48
C TYR A 91 -13.39 6.50 5.23
N ASN A 92 -14.54 6.42 4.56
CA ASN A 92 -15.86 6.59 5.15
C ASN A 92 -16.89 5.78 4.38
N ALA A 93 -17.45 4.73 5.00
CA ALA A 93 -18.54 3.92 4.47
C ALA A 93 -18.36 3.49 2.99
N GLY A 94 -17.23 2.89 2.67
CA GLY A 94 -16.89 2.42 1.32
C GLY A 94 -16.26 3.46 0.39
N LYS A 95 -16.21 4.73 0.79
CA LYS A 95 -15.58 5.80 0.00
C LYS A 95 -14.18 6.12 0.53
N MET A 96 -13.24 6.28 -0.39
CA MET A 96 -11.88 6.72 -0.09
C MET A 96 -11.59 8.07 -0.73
N THR A 97 -11.03 8.99 0.07
CA THR A 97 -10.62 10.32 -0.39
C THR A 97 -9.13 10.45 -0.15
N LEU A 98 -8.35 10.70 -1.21
CA LEU A 98 -6.92 10.93 -1.12
C LEU A 98 -6.63 12.18 -0.28
N CYS A 99 -5.77 12.03 0.73
CA CYS A 99 -5.33 13.10 1.61
C CYS A 99 -3.88 13.51 1.33
N GLU A 100 -2.99 12.52 1.13
CA GLU A 100 -1.55 12.74 1.03
C GLU A 100 -0.88 11.67 0.19
N GLU A 101 0.25 12.04 -0.42
CA GLU A 101 1.21 11.12 -1.04
C GLU A 101 2.60 11.39 -0.47
N THR A 102 3.26 10.34 0.03
CA THR A 102 4.58 10.46 0.67
C THR A 102 5.58 9.49 0.02
N SER A 103 6.78 9.97 -0.34
CA SER A 103 7.85 9.13 -0.89
C SER A 103 8.29 8.07 0.11
N THR A 104 8.63 6.87 -0.38
CA THR A 104 9.29 5.83 0.43
C THR A 104 10.81 5.92 0.38
N LEU A 105 11.36 6.83 -0.41
CA LEU A 105 12.78 6.98 -0.66
C LEU A 105 13.34 8.24 -0.03
N PRO A 106 14.59 8.22 0.47
CA PRO A 106 15.22 9.42 1.01
C PRO A 106 15.40 10.48 -0.07
N TYR A 107 15.39 11.73 0.36
CA TYR A 107 15.61 12.87 -0.55
C TYR A 107 16.92 12.71 -1.32
N GLY A 108 16.85 12.93 -2.63
CA GLY A 108 18.01 12.87 -3.53
C GLY A 108 18.36 11.46 -4.03
N PHE A 109 17.63 10.42 -3.65
CA PHE A 109 17.84 9.10 -4.26
C PHE A 109 17.36 9.10 -5.72
N THR A 110 18.23 8.62 -6.63
CA THR A 110 17.98 8.59 -8.09
C THR A 110 18.11 7.21 -8.72
N GLY A 111 18.32 6.16 -7.89
CA GLY A 111 18.42 4.78 -8.35
C GLY A 111 17.06 4.19 -8.72
N GLU A 112 17.08 3.04 -9.39
CA GLU A 112 15.86 2.26 -9.61
C GLU A 112 15.34 1.70 -8.28
N ASN A 113 14.04 1.78 -8.08
CA ASN A 113 13.35 1.22 -6.92
C ASN A 113 11.94 0.81 -7.25
N ILE A 114 11.49 -0.25 -6.61
CA ILE A 114 10.08 -0.66 -6.57
C ILE A 114 9.70 -1.05 -5.15
N CYS A 115 8.58 -0.57 -4.68
CA CYS A 115 8.08 -0.94 -3.36
C CYS A 115 7.42 -2.31 -3.33
N SER A 116 7.15 -2.84 -2.16
CA SER A 116 6.55 -4.16 -2.00
C SER A 116 5.46 -4.21 -0.96
N ASP A 117 5.82 -3.99 0.27
CA ASP A 117 5.00 -4.29 1.43
C ASP A 117 4.89 -3.09 2.37
N LEU A 118 3.84 -3.08 3.17
CA LEU A 118 3.51 -2.00 4.08
C LEU A 118 2.83 -2.61 5.31
N HIS A 119 3.24 -2.20 6.51
CA HIS A 119 2.58 -2.59 7.75
C HIS A 119 2.48 -1.43 8.75
N ILE A 120 1.38 -1.45 9.50
CA ILE A 120 1.09 -0.48 10.56
C ILE A 120 1.23 -1.17 11.91
N THR A 121 1.79 -0.49 12.91
CA THR A 121 1.83 -1.01 14.28
C THR A 121 0.44 -1.17 14.86
N ALA A 122 0.25 -2.13 15.77
CA ALA A 122 -1.04 -2.43 16.38
C ALA A 122 -1.65 -1.24 17.14
N ASP A 123 -0.82 -0.32 17.61
CA ASP A 123 -1.25 0.94 18.26
C ASP A 123 -1.58 2.06 17.26
N GLY A 124 -1.37 1.83 15.97
CA GLY A 124 -1.66 2.79 14.89
C GLY A 124 -0.70 3.97 14.81
N LYS A 125 0.45 3.93 15.48
CA LYS A 125 1.35 5.09 15.56
C LYS A 125 2.44 5.12 14.50
N PHE A 126 2.82 3.96 13.97
CA PHE A 126 3.91 3.86 13.01
C PHE A 126 3.50 3.05 11.80
N LEU A 127 4.02 3.46 10.64
CA LEU A 127 3.90 2.78 9.37
C LEU A 127 5.29 2.49 8.82
N TYR A 128 5.46 1.28 8.29
CA TYR A 128 6.70 0.85 7.64
C TYR A 128 6.41 0.46 6.19
N ALA A 129 7.38 0.72 5.30
CA ALA A 129 7.27 0.43 3.87
C ALA A 129 8.58 -0.11 3.32
N SER A 130 8.53 -1.18 2.52
CA SER A 130 9.72 -1.83 1.96
C SER A 130 10.07 -1.34 0.56
N ASN A 131 11.37 -1.17 0.29
CA ASN A 131 11.98 -0.68 -0.95
C ASN A 131 12.92 -1.72 -1.53
N ARG A 132 12.63 -2.23 -2.72
CA ARG A 132 13.48 -3.14 -3.49
C ARG A 132 14.25 -2.36 -4.55
N GLY A 133 15.56 -2.30 -4.40
CA GLY A 133 16.48 -1.47 -5.19
C GLY A 133 17.27 -0.53 -4.28
N HIS A 134 16.60 0.25 -3.46
CA HIS A 134 17.22 0.93 -2.31
C HIS A 134 17.53 -0.04 -1.16
N ASP A 135 16.87 -1.22 -1.15
CA ASP A 135 17.08 -2.32 -0.22
C ASP A 135 16.90 -1.91 1.25
N SER A 136 15.79 -1.26 1.52
CA SER A 136 15.52 -0.64 2.82
C SER A 136 14.08 -0.79 3.28
N ILE A 137 13.87 -0.51 4.56
CA ILE A 137 12.58 -0.26 5.18
C ILE A 137 12.52 1.21 5.59
N THR A 138 11.48 1.90 5.17
CA THR A 138 11.20 3.29 5.55
C THR A 138 10.17 3.31 6.66
N ALA A 139 10.42 4.11 7.69
CA ALA A 139 9.56 4.27 8.85
C ALA A 139 8.94 5.68 8.88
N TYR A 140 7.66 5.73 9.22
CA TYR A 140 6.89 6.96 9.43
C TYR A 140 6.18 6.93 10.77
N HIS A 141 6.01 8.12 11.37
CA HIS A 141 5.05 8.34 12.43
C HIS A 141 3.71 8.73 11.80
N ILE A 142 2.64 8.07 12.19
CA ILE A 142 1.27 8.42 11.81
C ILE A 142 0.78 9.51 12.77
N LEU A 143 0.49 10.71 12.26
CA LEU A 143 0.01 11.83 13.04
C LEU A 143 -1.50 11.70 13.34
N GLU A 144 -2.01 12.57 14.20
CA GLU A 144 -3.43 12.54 14.62
C GLU A 144 -4.42 12.73 13.46
N ASP A 145 -4.03 13.46 12.43
CA ASP A 145 -4.80 13.65 11.21
C ASP A 145 -4.59 12.55 10.16
N GLY A 146 -3.80 11.52 10.48
CA GLY A 146 -3.46 10.40 9.60
C GLY A 146 -2.31 10.69 8.64
N SER A 147 -1.77 11.91 8.58
CA SER A 147 -0.62 12.23 7.74
C SER A 147 0.66 11.54 8.22
N LEU A 148 1.62 11.36 7.31
CA LEU A 148 2.86 10.61 7.55
C LEU A 148 4.06 11.53 7.77
N ALA A 149 4.59 11.54 8.99
CA ALA A 149 5.85 12.20 9.29
C ALA A 149 7.02 11.21 9.12
N TRP A 150 7.94 11.52 8.21
CA TRP A 150 9.15 10.73 7.96
C TRP A 150 10.00 10.61 9.24
N ILE A 151 10.42 9.38 9.55
CA ILE A 151 11.37 9.12 10.65
C ILE A 151 12.74 8.80 10.06
N GLU A 152 12.85 7.69 9.35
CA GLU A 152 14.11 7.21 8.79
C GLU A 152 13.89 6.19 7.67
N CYS A 153 14.96 5.89 6.95
CA CYS A 153 15.03 4.82 5.97
C CYS A 153 16.30 4.00 6.26
N ARG A 154 16.14 2.74 6.64
CA ARG A 154 17.24 1.86 7.03
C ARG A 154 17.37 0.67 6.11
N SER A 155 18.62 0.21 5.88
CA SER A 155 18.88 -1.02 5.16
C SER A 155 18.14 -2.19 5.78
N SER A 156 17.53 -3.04 4.93
CA SER A 156 16.89 -4.30 5.34
C SER A 156 17.89 -5.39 5.77
N GLY A 157 19.19 -5.13 5.64
CA GLY A 157 20.25 -6.10 5.90
C GLY A 157 20.50 -7.09 4.75
N GLY A 158 19.75 -7.01 3.67
CA GLY A 158 19.87 -7.86 2.47
C GLY A 158 19.50 -7.11 1.21
N LYS A 159 19.02 -7.83 0.20
CA LYS A 159 18.58 -7.23 -1.07
C LYS A 159 17.15 -7.62 -1.37
N THR A 160 16.45 -6.68 -2.01
CA THR A 160 15.07 -6.89 -2.51
C THR A 160 14.06 -7.31 -1.43
N PRO A 161 13.94 -6.59 -0.29
CA PRO A 161 13.00 -6.93 0.78
C PRO A 161 11.57 -6.93 0.24
N ARG A 162 11.05 -8.13 -0.05
CA ARG A 162 9.75 -8.28 -0.72
C ARG A 162 8.59 -8.33 0.27
N ASN A 163 8.82 -8.87 1.43
CA ASN A 163 7.87 -8.96 2.51
C ASN A 163 8.57 -8.69 3.84
N PHE A 164 7.83 -8.25 4.84
CA PHE A 164 8.32 -8.14 6.21
C PHE A 164 7.16 -8.30 7.18
N ALA A 165 7.47 -8.57 8.43
CA ALA A 165 6.47 -8.67 9.48
C ALA A 165 6.88 -7.88 10.72
N LEU A 166 5.90 -7.31 11.41
CA LEU A 166 6.06 -6.75 12.74
C LEU A 166 5.70 -7.83 13.77
N ASP A 167 6.50 -7.98 14.82
CA ASP A 167 6.12 -8.85 15.90
C ASP A 167 4.97 -8.25 16.72
N ARG A 168 4.27 -9.09 17.48
CA ARG A 168 3.09 -8.65 18.25
C ARG A 168 3.38 -7.58 19.29
N THR A 169 4.62 -7.44 19.72
CA THR A 169 5.03 -6.43 20.71
C THR A 169 5.37 -5.10 20.07
N GLY A 170 5.55 -5.05 18.74
CA GLY A 170 6.05 -3.89 18.00
C GLY A 170 7.54 -3.59 18.26
N SER A 171 8.27 -4.55 18.88
CA SER A 171 9.68 -4.38 19.24
C SER A 171 10.62 -4.84 18.12
N TYR A 172 10.15 -5.71 17.22
CA TYR A 172 10.95 -6.28 16.15
C TYR A 172 10.25 -6.20 14.82
N LEU A 173 11.04 -5.92 13.78
CA LEU A 173 10.68 -6.04 12.38
C LEU A 173 11.58 -7.10 11.73
N LEU A 174 10.98 -8.10 11.07
CA LEU A 174 11.67 -9.16 10.36
C LEU A 174 11.48 -8.95 8.87
N ALA A 175 12.56 -8.67 8.13
CA ALA A 175 12.52 -8.48 6.68
C ALA A 175 12.96 -9.75 5.95
N GLU A 176 12.21 -10.11 4.90
CA GLU A 176 12.55 -11.15 3.94
C GLU A 176 13.25 -10.53 2.73
N ASN A 177 14.48 -10.93 2.48
CA ASN A 177 15.34 -10.43 1.41
C ASN A 177 15.57 -11.48 0.32
#